data_e7fa777d36b302dc498f690a193781b5
#
_entry.id   e7fa777d36b302dc498f690a193781b5
#
_cell.length_a   1.000
_cell.length_b   1.000
_cell.length_c   1.000
_cell.angle_alpha   90.00
_cell.angle_beta   90.00
_cell.angle_gamma   90.00
#
_symmetry.space_group_name_H-M   'P 1'
#
loop_
_entity.id
_entity.type
_entity.pdbx_description
1 polymer ?
#
loop_
_entity_poly.entity_id
_entity_poly.type
_entity_poly.pdbx_seq_one_letter_code
_entity_poly.pdbx_strand_id
1 'polypeptide(L)' 'MHAAQMADELSQRERALRRLPLPYSLALRLRDAGVATDVICQYVDVEQVALDGVYRIAEAKLLAAQNATDDRYHGCQ' A
#
# COMPACT_ATOMS: atom_id res chain seq x y z
N MET A 1 25.02 6.46 -2.72
CA MET A 1 24.78 5.06 -3.01
C MET A 1 23.62 4.52 -2.24
N HIS A 2 23.59 4.78 -0.95
CA HIS A 2 22.44 4.34 -0.15
C HIS A 2 21.14 4.99 -0.61
N ALA A 3 21.24 6.20 -1.10
CA ALA A 3 20.05 6.91 -1.57
C ALA A 3 19.43 6.20 -2.77
N ALA A 4 20.25 5.61 -3.62
CA ALA A 4 19.74 4.89 -4.78
C ALA A 4 18.97 3.64 -4.36
N GLN A 5 19.46 2.94 -3.35
CA GLN A 5 18.76 1.76 -2.86
C GLN A 5 17.44 2.12 -2.24
N MET A 6 17.41 3.19 -1.48
CA MET A 6 16.16 3.65 -0.87
C MET A 6 15.15 4.04 -1.93
N ALA A 7 15.63 4.69 -2.98
CA ALA A 7 14.74 5.07 -4.08
C ALA A 7 14.15 3.84 -4.76
N ASP A 8 14.95 2.78 -4.90
CA ASP A 8 14.46 1.54 -5.49
C ASP A 8 13.36 0.91 -4.65
N GLU A 9 13.59 0.85 -3.34
CA GLU A 9 12.60 0.26 -2.45
C GLU A 9 11.31 1.04 -2.47
N LEU A 10 11.41 2.37 -2.46
CA LEU A 10 10.24 3.22 -2.54
C LEU A 10 9.51 3.04 -3.86
N SER A 11 10.25 2.88 -4.93
CA SER A 11 9.67 2.65 -6.26
C SER A 11 8.90 1.34 -6.30
N GLN A 12 9.44 0.30 -5.69
CA GLN A 12 8.77 -1.00 -5.67
C GLN A 12 7.48 -0.92 -4.87
N ARG A 13 7.53 -0.28 -3.71
CA ARG A 13 6.34 -0.10 -2.89
C ARG A 13 5.31 0.74 -3.64
N GLU A 14 5.74 1.78 -4.30
CA GLU A 14 4.84 2.64 -5.03
C GLU A 14 4.15 1.90 -6.17
N ARG A 15 4.89 1.07 -6.89
CA ARG A 15 4.29 0.26 -7.94
C ARG A 15 3.25 -0.70 -7.40
N ALA A 16 3.55 -1.30 -6.26
CA ALA A 16 2.60 -2.22 -5.62
C ALA A 16 1.36 -1.47 -5.18
N LEU A 17 1.53 -0.28 -4.61
CA LEU A 17 0.39 0.54 -4.18
C LEU A 17 -0.52 0.88 -5.34
N ARG A 18 0.04 1.12 -6.51
CA ARG A 18 -0.76 1.47 -7.68
C ARG A 18 -1.62 0.32 -8.17
N ARG A 19 -1.31 -0.89 -7.77
CA ARG A 19 -2.11 -2.05 -8.14
C ARG A 19 -3.29 -2.28 -7.22
N LEU A 20 -3.32 -1.61 -6.07
CA LEU A 20 -4.40 -1.76 -5.12
C LEU A 20 -5.59 -0.93 -5.57
N PRO A 21 -6.83 -1.37 -5.22
CA PRO A 21 -7.99 -0.49 -5.38
C PRO A 21 -7.76 0.81 -4.63
N LEU A 22 -8.33 1.88 -5.15
CA LEU A 22 -8.04 3.22 -4.67
C LEU A 22 -8.21 3.40 -3.16
N PRO A 23 -9.30 2.92 -2.54
CA PRO A 23 -9.46 3.13 -1.10
C PRO A 23 -8.32 2.54 -0.30
N TYR A 24 -7.83 1.39 -0.70
CA TYR A 24 -6.74 0.73 0.03
C TYR A 24 -5.41 1.46 -0.15
N SER A 25 -5.08 1.80 -1.39
CA SER A 25 -3.83 2.52 -1.63
C SER A 25 -3.86 3.89 -0.98
N LEU A 26 -4.99 4.57 -1.04
CA LEU A 26 -5.13 5.89 -0.43
C LEU A 26 -4.97 5.81 1.08
N ALA A 27 -5.59 4.84 1.72
CA ALA A 27 -5.48 4.68 3.16
C ALA A 27 -4.02 4.47 3.59
N LEU A 28 -3.29 3.64 2.86
CA LEU A 28 -1.89 3.39 3.18
C LEU A 28 -1.02 4.61 2.92
N ARG A 29 -1.26 5.32 1.84
CA ARG A 29 -0.49 6.53 1.52
C ARG A 29 -0.70 7.61 2.57
N LEU A 30 -1.94 7.81 2.98
CA LEU A 30 -2.25 8.84 3.98
C LEU A 30 -1.66 8.46 5.33
N ARG A 31 -1.74 7.18 5.70
CA ARG A 31 -1.15 6.72 6.95
C ARG A 31 0.36 6.95 6.94
N ASP A 32 1.03 6.58 5.84
CA ASP A 32 2.47 6.75 5.72
C ASP A 32 2.88 8.21 5.77
N ALA A 33 2.01 9.10 5.32
CA ALA A 33 2.28 10.52 5.35
C ALA A 33 2.01 11.15 6.72
N GLY A 34 1.54 10.38 7.68
CA GLY A 34 1.27 10.88 9.03
C GLY A 34 -0.05 11.63 9.15
N VAL A 35 -0.97 11.41 8.24
CA VAL A 35 -2.27 12.09 8.27
C VAL A 35 -3.09 11.52 9.42
N ALA A 36 -3.85 12.39 10.08
CA ALA A 36 -4.67 12.01 11.22
C ALA A 36 -5.73 11.00 10.82
N THR A 37 -6.05 10.10 11.74
CA THR A 37 -6.97 8.99 11.48
C THR A 37 -8.34 9.47 11.02
N ASP A 38 -8.87 10.49 11.67
CA ASP A 38 -10.19 11.00 11.30
C ASP A 38 -10.21 11.58 9.89
N VAL A 39 -9.11 12.20 9.48
CA VAL A 39 -9.00 12.73 8.13
C VAL A 39 -8.92 11.58 7.12
N ILE A 40 -8.17 10.55 7.45
CA ILE A 40 -8.08 9.37 6.57
C ILE A 40 -9.47 8.76 6.38
N CYS A 41 -10.23 8.65 7.46
CA CYS A 41 -11.59 8.11 7.39
C CYS A 41 -12.47 8.90 6.44
N GLN A 42 -12.32 10.22 6.42
CA GLN A 42 -13.07 11.05 5.50
C GLN A 42 -12.70 10.78 4.05
N TYR A 43 -11.41 10.64 3.79
CA TYR A 43 -10.96 10.42 2.41
C TYR A 43 -11.34 9.05 1.88
N VAL A 44 -11.27 8.02 2.72
CA VAL A 44 -11.60 6.67 2.25
C VAL A 44 -13.04 6.28 2.56
N ASP A 45 -13.78 7.16 3.18
CA ASP A 45 -15.22 6.99 3.41
C ASP A 45 -15.52 5.75 4.25
N VAL A 46 -14.83 5.63 5.37
CA VAL A 46 -15.06 4.53 6.32
C VAL A 46 -15.10 5.10 7.73
N GLU A 47 -15.71 4.37 8.63
CA GLU A 47 -15.74 4.74 10.04
C GLU A 47 -14.43 4.36 10.70
N GLN A 48 -14.10 5.06 11.79
CA GLN A 48 -12.85 4.81 12.49
C GLN A 48 -12.71 3.36 12.93
N VAL A 49 -13.80 2.77 13.39
CA VAL A 49 -13.76 1.39 13.87
C VAL A 49 -13.44 0.41 12.74
N ALA A 50 -13.76 0.80 11.50
CA ALA A 50 -13.51 -0.05 10.34
C ALA A 50 -12.12 0.16 9.75
N LEU A 51 -11.45 1.24 10.12
CA LEU A 51 -10.18 1.61 9.46
C LEU A 51 -9.09 0.58 9.70
N ASP A 52 -9.04 -0.01 10.89
CA ASP A 52 -8.07 -1.08 11.17
C ASP A 52 -8.24 -2.23 10.20
N GLY A 53 -9.48 -2.60 9.91
CA GLY A 53 -9.75 -3.65 8.95
C GLY A 53 -9.31 -3.28 7.55
N VAL A 54 -9.52 -2.00 7.19
CA VAL A 54 -9.07 -1.51 5.89
C VAL A 54 -7.55 -1.61 5.80
N TYR A 55 -6.83 -1.20 6.83
CA TYR A 55 -5.37 -1.31 6.83
C TYR A 55 -4.93 -2.76 6.70
N ARG A 56 -5.58 -3.64 7.42
CA ARG A 56 -5.22 -5.05 7.40
C ARG A 56 -5.38 -5.64 6.01
N ILE A 57 -6.49 -5.33 5.37
CA ILE A 57 -6.75 -5.80 4.01
C ILE A 57 -5.77 -5.15 3.03
N ALA A 58 -5.55 -3.85 3.20
CA ALA A 58 -4.64 -3.12 2.32
C ALA A 58 -3.22 -3.65 2.42
N GLU A 59 -2.76 -3.93 3.63
CA GLU A 59 -1.43 -4.49 3.82
C GLU A 59 -1.31 -5.86 3.19
N ALA A 60 -2.33 -6.69 3.34
CA ALA A 60 -2.34 -8.00 2.74
C ALA A 60 -2.31 -7.92 1.22
N LYS A 61 -3.08 -6.98 0.66
CA LYS A 61 -3.07 -6.77 -0.79
C LYS A 61 -1.74 -6.24 -1.27
N LEU A 62 -1.13 -5.34 -0.49
CA LEU A 62 0.17 -4.80 -0.84
C LEU A 62 1.22 -5.89 -0.88
N LEU A 63 1.22 -6.74 0.14
CA LEU A 63 2.15 -7.84 0.20
C LEU A 63 1.93 -8.79 -0.98
N ALA A 64 0.67 -9.08 -1.30
CA ALA A 64 0.34 -9.94 -2.43
C ALA A 64 0.79 -9.31 -3.74
N ALA A 65 0.65 -8.00 -3.89
CA ALA A 65 1.08 -7.31 -5.09
C ALA A 65 2.60 -7.38 -5.25
N GLN A 66 3.32 -7.24 -4.14
CA GLN A 66 4.78 -7.35 -4.16
C GLN A 66 5.21 -8.77 -4.48
N ASN A 67 4.54 -9.75 -3.87
CA ASN A 67 4.84 -11.16 -4.12
C ASN A 67 4.46 -11.56 -5.54
N ALA A 68 3.40 -11.01 -6.07
CA ALA A 68 2.99 -11.29 -7.44
C ALA A 68 4.06 -10.84 -8.43
N THR A 69 4.75 -9.76 -8.13
CA THR A 69 5.85 -9.31 -8.96
C THR A 69 6.95 -10.35 -8.97
N ASP A 70 7.26 -10.91 -7.80
CA ASP A 70 8.25 -11.99 -7.70
C ASP A 70 7.77 -13.24 -8.40
N ASP A 71 6.49 -13.59 -8.17
CA ASP A 71 5.90 -14.79 -8.76
C ASP A 71 5.90 -14.71 -10.28
N ARG A 72 5.64 -13.53 -10.80
CA ARG A 72 5.64 -13.37 -12.25
C ARG A 72 7.01 -13.70 -12.81
N TYR A 73 8.04 -13.36 -12.09
CA TYR A 73 9.38 -13.70 -12.47
C TYR A 73 9.57 -15.21 -12.54
N HIS A 74 9.05 -15.91 -11.56
CA HIS A 74 9.06 -17.37 -11.56
C HIS A 74 8.08 -17.94 -12.56
N GLY A 75 6.98 -17.24 -12.74
CA GLY A 75 5.92 -17.72 -13.60
C GLY A 75 6.32 -17.87 -15.04
N CYS A 76 7.37 -17.23 -15.44
CA CYS A 76 7.88 -17.34 -16.80
C CYS A 76 8.41 -18.74 -17.09
N GLN A 77 8.59 -19.49 -16.06
CA GLN A 77 9.02 -20.86 -16.24
C GLN A 77 7.89 -21.70 -16.80
#